data_47b45b331d88c8d06e8532648224f8bd
#
_entry.id   47b45b331d88c8d06e8532648224f8bd
#
_cell.length_a   1.000
_cell.length_b   1.000
_cell.length_c   1.000
_cell.angle_alpha   90.00
_cell.angle_beta   90.00
_cell.angle_gamma   90.00
#
_symmetry.space_group_name_H-M   'P 1'
#
loop_
_entity.id
_entity.type
_entity.pdbx_description
1 polymer ?
#
loop_
_entity_poly.entity_id
_entity_poly.type
_entity_poly.pdbx_seq_one_letter_code
_entity_poly.pdbx_strand_id
1 'polypeptide(L)'
;MEPTLQVPFTKEQRQWYEKARDKLNPQRLKELLFNLTNIHSPTGATRDASHFMVDYIDAMGLNAAYHPMNDISGNVMSELRGSGGGASLLLYAPIDTHLEGDETDYPWAGPKQTVDMKPEGKIVGDWVYGLGSSNPKAMVSALTEVVNAVKDANIPLVGDINLGFADGGMPVNISARDNAGMSHGVEHLLNRGMAPDYCIIMKPWNWV
;
A
#
# COMPACT_ATOMS: atom_id res chain seq x y z
N MET A 1 -0.89 -13.03 -23.53
CA MET A 1 0.58 -12.95 -23.76
C MET A 1 1.21 -12.96 -22.38
N GLU A 2 1.79 -14.08 -21.95
CA GLU A 2 2.56 -14.10 -20.71
C GLU A 2 3.80 -13.23 -20.90
N PRO A 3 4.10 -12.28 -20.01
CA PRO A 3 5.32 -11.54 -20.08
C PRO A 3 6.47 -12.51 -19.79
N THR A 4 7.20 -12.90 -20.79
CA THR A 4 8.47 -13.59 -20.64
C THR A 4 9.50 -12.62 -20.07
N LEU A 5 9.37 -12.26 -18.81
CA LEU A 5 10.47 -11.69 -18.05
C LEU A 5 11.50 -12.82 -17.88
N GLN A 6 12.42 -12.90 -18.81
CA GLN A 6 13.62 -13.71 -18.65
C GLN A 6 14.56 -13.01 -17.66
N VAL A 7 14.17 -12.96 -16.39
CA VAL A 7 15.13 -12.70 -15.33
C VAL A 7 15.90 -14.00 -15.16
N PRO A 8 17.21 -14.02 -15.41
CA PRO A 8 18.02 -15.22 -15.24
C PRO A 8 18.20 -15.48 -13.74
N PHE A 9 17.18 -16.05 -13.09
CA PHE A 9 17.32 -16.51 -11.73
C PHE A 9 18.35 -17.64 -11.66
N THR A 10 19.21 -17.59 -10.66
CA THR A 10 19.96 -18.77 -10.25
C THR A 10 18.96 -19.87 -9.83
N LYS A 11 19.41 -21.11 -9.78
CA LYS A 11 18.59 -22.24 -9.32
C LYS A 11 18.04 -21.99 -7.91
N GLU A 12 18.84 -21.41 -7.04
CA GLU A 12 18.48 -21.09 -5.65
C GLU A 12 17.47 -19.96 -5.58
N GLN A 13 17.65 -18.86 -6.32
CA GLN A 13 16.68 -17.75 -6.40
C GLN A 13 15.34 -18.23 -6.93
N ARG A 14 15.32 -19.14 -7.90
CA ARG A 14 14.07 -19.74 -8.37
C ARG A 14 13.36 -20.54 -7.28
N GLN A 15 14.11 -21.31 -6.49
CA GLN A 15 13.53 -22.04 -5.36
C GLN A 15 12.94 -21.10 -4.31
N TRP A 16 13.61 -19.99 -3.99
CA TRP A 16 13.08 -18.98 -3.07
C TRP A 16 11.82 -18.32 -3.61
N TYR A 17 11.83 -17.96 -4.89
CA TYR A 17 10.64 -17.42 -5.54
C TYR A 17 9.45 -18.38 -5.46
N GLU A 18 9.64 -19.65 -5.77
CA GLU A 18 8.59 -20.67 -5.70
C GLU A 18 8.07 -20.84 -4.27
N LYS A 19 8.97 -20.90 -3.28
CA LYS A 19 8.58 -20.95 -1.86
C LYS A 19 7.75 -19.75 -1.42
N ALA A 20 8.16 -18.54 -1.79
CA ALA A 20 7.42 -17.33 -1.44
C ALA A 20 6.06 -17.30 -2.16
N ARG A 21 6.01 -17.62 -3.46
CA ARG A 21 4.79 -17.70 -4.24
C ARG A 21 3.78 -18.67 -3.63
N ASP A 22 4.22 -19.82 -3.14
CA ASP A 22 3.37 -20.84 -2.54
C ASP A 22 2.80 -20.41 -1.16
N LYS A 23 3.32 -19.33 -0.57
CA LYS A 23 2.82 -18.70 0.65
C LYS A 23 1.83 -17.56 0.40
N LEU A 24 1.67 -17.12 -0.85
CA LEU A 24 0.67 -16.11 -1.18
C LEU A 24 -0.72 -16.62 -0.85
N ASN A 25 -1.48 -15.81 -0.13
CA ASN A 25 -2.83 -16.12 0.30
C ASN A 25 -3.84 -15.12 -0.30
N PRO A 26 -4.52 -15.47 -1.40
CA PRO A 26 -5.48 -14.58 -2.05
C PRO A 26 -6.64 -14.17 -1.13
N GLN A 27 -7.03 -15.04 -0.19
CA GLN A 27 -8.11 -14.72 0.75
C GLN A 27 -7.66 -13.65 1.76
N ARG A 28 -6.45 -13.77 2.31
CA ARG A 28 -5.86 -12.76 3.20
C ARG A 28 -5.72 -11.41 2.50
N LEU A 29 -5.25 -11.40 1.24
CA LEU A 29 -5.18 -10.19 0.41
C LEU A 29 -6.56 -9.57 0.21
N LYS A 30 -7.57 -10.38 -0.13
CA LYS A 30 -8.94 -9.93 -0.36
C LYS A 30 -9.57 -9.33 0.91
N GLU A 31 -9.35 -9.95 2.06
CA GLU A 31 -9.82 -9.47 3.35
C GLU A 31 -9.15 -8.14 3.76
N LEU A 32 -7.84 -8.04 3.59
CA LEU A 32 -7.12 -6.79 3.84
C LEU A 32 -7.64 -5.66 2.95
N LEU A 33 -7.77 -5.93 1.66
CA LEU A 33 -8.31 -4.95 0.71
C LEU A 33 -9.73 -4.52 1.05
N PHE A 34 -10.60 -5.48 1.41
CA PHE A 34 -11.97 -5.18 1.83
C PHE A 34 -11.99 -4.29 3.07
N ASN A 35 -11.20 -4.63 4.09
CA ASN A 35 -11.14 -3.85 5.33
C ASN A 35 -10.61 -2.43 5.07
N LEU A 36 -9.54 -2.28 4.30
CA LEU A 36 -9.01 -0.96 3.91
C LEU A 36 -10.04 -0.15 3.11
N THR A 37 -10.80 -0.79 2.22
CA THR A 37 -11.81 -0.10 1.42
C THR A 37 -12.93 0.50 2.27
N ASN A 38 -13.20 -0.11 3.44
CA ASN A 38 -14.19 0.41 4.41
C ASN A 38 -13.63 1.52 5.32
N ILE A 39 -12.36 1.89 5.19
CA ILE A 39 -11.79 2.99 5.95
C ILE A 39 -11.66 4.21 5.03
N HIS A 40 -12.35 5.30 5.40
CA HIS A 40 -12.24 6.57 4.71
C HIS A 40 -10.82 7.13 4.85
N SER A 41 -10.14 7.40 3.74
CA SER A 41 -8.75 7.87 3.75
C SER A 41 -8.46 8.80 2.58
N PRO A 42 -9.20 9.89 2.43
CA PRO A 42 -8.90 10.84 1.37
C PRO A 42 -7.57 11.55 1.63
N THR A 43 -6.97 12.08 0.57
CA THR A 43 -5.69 12.80 0.63
C THR A 43 -5.71 13.88 1.71
N GLY A 44 -4.74 13.86 2.59
CA GLY A 44 -4.62 14.76 3.75
C GLY A 44 -5.44 14.33 4.98
N ALA A 45 -6.12 13.16 4.94
CA ALA A 45 -6.88 12.63 6.07
C ALA A 45 -6.78 11.10 6.16
N THR A 46 -5.58 10.58 6.23
CA THR A 46 -5.26 9.14 6.16
C THR A 46 -5.00 8.50 7.52
N ARG A 47 -5.12 9.24 8.64
CA ARG A 47 -4.75 8.76 9.97
C ARG A 47 -5.35 7.38 10.30
N ASP A 48 -6.64 7.20 10.09
CA ASP A 48 -7.32 5.98 10.50
C ASP A 48 -6.89 4.76 9.65
N ALA A 49 -6.69 4.95 8.36
CA ALA A 49 -6.14 3.90 7.49
C ALA A 49 -4.69 3.56 7.84
N SER A 50 -3.89 4.58 8.20
CA SER A 50 -2.50 4.37 8.60
C SER A 50 -2.42 3.63 9.94
N HIS A 51 -3.23 3.96 10.93
CA HIS A 51 -3.29 3.21 12.19
C HIS A 51 -3.75 1.77 11.98
N PHE A 52 -4.79 1.56 11.17
CA PHE A 52 -5.22 0.20 10.80
C PHE A 52 -4.08 -0.63 10.19
N MET A 53 -3.30 -0.02 9.29
CA MET A 53 -2.17 -0.72 8.67
C MET A 53 -1.03 -1.00 9.65
N VAL A 54 -0.76 -0.10 10.59
CA VAL A 54 0.22 -0.36 11.67
C VAL A 54 -0.22 -1.58 12.47
N ASP A 55 -1.45 -1.60 12.96
CA ASP A 55 -2.00 -2.72 13.74
C ASP A 55 -1.97 -4.04 12.94
N TYR A 56 -2.32 -3.98 11.66
CA TYR A 56 -2.32 -5.15 10.78
C TYR A 56 -0.90 -5.71 10.58
N ILE A 57 0.08 -4.85 10.33
CA ILE A 57 1.47 -5.23 10.09
C ILE A 57 2.11 -5.74 11.39
N ASP A 58 1.81 -5.14 12.53
CA ASP A 58 2.26 -5.63 13.84
C ASP A 58 1.69 -7.03 14.14
N ALA A 59 0.42 -7.27 13.79
CA ALA A 59 -0.19 -8.59 13.91
C ALA A 59 0.45 -9.65 13.00
N MET A 60 1.11 -9.23 11.90
CA MET A 60 1.95 -10.11 11.08
C MET A 60 3.30 -10.47 11.75
N GLY A 61 3.62 -9.86 12.90
CA GLY A 61 4.91 -10.01 13.58
C GLY A 61 6.05 -9.18 12.98
N LEU A 62 5.70 -8.09 12.30
CA LEU A 62 6.64 -7.06 11.83
C LEU A 62 6.44 -5.80 12.69
N ASN A 63 7.54 -5.09 12.95
CA ASN A 63 7.44 -3.81 13.65
C ASN A 63 6.96 -2.74 12.68
N ALA A 64 5.79 -2.16 12.97
CA ALA A 64 5.27 -1.03 12.22
C ALA A 64 5.24 0.23 13.09
N ALA A 65 5.38 1.39 12.45
CA ALA A 65 5.31 2.67 13.13
C ALA A 65 4.41 3.65 12.35
N TYR A 66 3.55 4.34 13.10
CA TYR A 66 2.80 5.48 12.59
C TYR A 66 3.67 6.75 12.66
N HIS A 67 3.77 7.46 11.56
CA HIS A 67 4.48 8.73 11.45
C HIS A 67 3.49 9.87 11.16
N PRO A 68 3.07 10.64 12.17
CA PRO A 68 2.09 11.70 11.99
C PRO A 68 2.68 12.82 11.12
N MET A 69 1.87 13.33 10.20
CA MET A 69 2.14 14.55 9.43
C MET A 69 1.40 15.75 10.03
N ASN A 70 0.17 15.52 10.46
CA ASN A 70 -0.66 16.45 11.22
C ASN A 70 -1.68 15.66 12.06
N ASP A 71 -2.71 16.33 12.61
CA ASP A 71 -3.70 15.72 13.51
C ASP A 71 -4.59 14.67 12.83
N ILE A 72 -4.73 14.73 11.50
CA ILE A 72 -5.65 13.87 10.73
C ILE A 72 -4.97 13.04 9.65
N SER A 73 -3.67 13.21 9.44
CA SER A 73 -2.92 12.44 8.44
C SER A 73 -1.58 11.96 8.95
N GLY A 74 -1.10 10.87 8.37
CA GLY A 74 0.20 10.30 8.65
C GLY A 74 0.50 9.08 7.79
N ASN A 75 1.69 8.56 7.97
CA ASN A 75 2.27 7.51 7.15
C ASN A 75 2.57 6.26 7.96
N VAL A 76 2.79 5.16 7.28
CA VAL A 76 3.20 3.87 7.84
C VAL A 76 4.61 3.53 7.40
N MET A 77 5.45 3.14 8.33
CA MET A 77 6.75 2.53 8.08
C MET A 77 6.82 1.17 8.76
N SER A 78 7.36 0.19 8.05
CA SER A 78 7.67 -1.13 8.62
C SER A 78 8.88 -1.74 7.95
N GLU A 79 9.51 -2.69 8.61
CA GLU A 79 10.73 -3.33 8.16
C GLU A 79 10.70 -4.85 8.41
N LEU A 80 11.01 -5.62 7.36
CA LEU A 80 11.41 -7.02 7.47
C LEU A 80 12.94 -7.08 7.34
N ARG A 81 13.61 -7.31 8.47
CA ARG A 81 15.07 -7.28 8.52
C ARG A 81 15.69 -8.51 7.87
N GLY A 82 16.76 -8.25 7.09
CA GLY A 82 17.69 -9.26 6.64
C GLY A 82 18.79 -9.55 7.66
N SER A 83 19.75 -10.37 7.26
CA SER A 83 20.93 -10.71 8.08
C SER A 83 21.99 -9.59 8.14
N GLY A 84 21.83 -8.55 7.34
CA GLY A 84 22.75 -7.42 7.21
C GLY A 84 23.76 -7.57 6.08
N GLY A 85 24.23 -6.42 5.57
CA GLY A 85 25.24 -6.35 4.50
C GLY A 85 24.72 -6.44 3.07
N GLY A 86 23.41 -6.59 2.85
CA GLY A 86 22.78 -6.53 1.54
C GLY A 86 22.11 -5.18 1.29
N ALA A 87 21.78 -4.94 0.03
CA ALA A 87 21.03 -3.75 -0.37
C ALA A 87 19.58 -3.80 0.15
N SER A 88 19.09 -2.67 0.62
CA SER A 88 17.72 -2.50 1.11
C SER A 88 16.75 -2.17 -0.01
N LEU A 89 15.50 -2.63 0.14
CA LEU A 89 14.43 -2.42 -0.82
C LEU A 89 13.22 -1.78 -0.13
N LEU A 90 12.75 -0.65 -0.63
CA LEU A 90 11.46 -0.09 -0.29
C LEU A 90 10.38 -0.60 -1.24
N LEU A 91 9.30 -1.12 -0.67
CA LEU A 91 8.04 -1.37 -1.34
C LEU A 91 7.07 -0.27 -0.93
N TYR A 92 6.69 0.57 -1.87
CA TYR A 92 5.92 1.77 -1.62
C TYR A 92 4.60 1.79 -2.40
N ALA A 93 3.55 2.23 -1.72
CA ALA A 93 2.28 2.64 -2.33
C ALA A 93 1.68 3.83 -1.56
N PRO A 94 0.95 4.75 -2.23
CA PRO A 94 0.11 5.71 -1.52
C PRO A 94 -1.03 4.98 -0.80
N ILE A 95 -1.55 5.57 0.29
CA ILE A 95 -2.68 5.01 1.06
C ILE A 95 -3.94 5.86 0.93
N ASP A 96 -3.79 7.04 0.32
CA ASP A 96 -4.82 8.05 0.19
C ASP A 96 -5.67 7.88 -1.07
N THR A 97 -6.95 8.21 -0.98
CA THR A 97 -7.87 8.26 -2.12
C THR A 97 -8.04 9.68 -2.64
N HIS A 98 -8.19 9.82 -3.98
CA HIS A 98 -8.42 11.11 -4.61
C HIS A 98 -9.79 11.72 -4.25
N LEU A 99 -10.80 10.88 -4.08
CA LEU A 99 -12.18 11.28 -3.79
C LEU A 99 -12.49 11.14 -2.30
N GLU A 100 -13.45 11.94 -1.85
CA GLU A 100 -14.03 11.86 -0.50
C GLU A 100 -15.05 10.72 -0.38
N GLY A 101 -15.78 10.44 -1.45
CA GLY A 101 -16.89 9.49 -1.47
C GLY A 101 -18.24 10.10 -1.08
N ASP A 102 -18.37 11.40 -1.15
CA ASP A 102 -19.58 12.14 -0.80
C ASP A 102 -19.89 13.28 -1.81
N GLU A 103 -20.78 14.19 -1.46
CA GLU A 103 -21.23 15.29 -2.32
C GLU A 103 -20.13 16.29 -2.67
N THR A 104 -19.04 16.35 -1.93
CA THR A 104 -17.90 17.23 -2.21
C THR A 104 -17.18 16.83 -3.50
N ASP A 105 -17.38 15.59 -3.95
CA ASP A 105 -16.85 15.10 -5.21
C ASP A 105 -17.65 15.54 -6.45
N TYR A 106 -18.87 16.06 -6.29
CA TYR A 106 -19.75 16.38 -7.43
C TYR A 106 -19.15 17.34 -8.46
N PRO A 107 -18.37 18.36 -8.09
CA PRO A 107 -17.72 19.23 -9.08
C PRO A 107 -16.73 18.50 -9.99
N TRP A 108 -16.20 17.35 -9.54
CA TRP A 108 -15.15 16.60 -10.23
C TRP A 108 -15.66 15.31 -10.88
N ALA A 109 -16.48 14.58 -10.13
CA ALA A 109 -16.97 13.25 -10.51
C ALA A 109 -18.44 13.28 -11.01
N GLY A 110 -19.12 14.41 -10.89
CA GLY A 110 -20.54 14.56 -11.17
C GLY A 110 -21.45 14.03 -10.05
N PRO A 111 -22.75 14.32 -10.11
CA PRO A 111 -23.69 14.00 -9.02
C PRO A 111 -24.08 12.52 -8.95
N LYS A 112 -23.76 11.74 -9.98
CA LYS A 112 -24.08 10.30 -10.03
C LYS A 112 -22.94 9.49 -9.52
N GLN A 113 -22.96 9.17 -8.22
CA GLN A 113 -21.99 8.31 -7.60
C GLN A 113 -22.35 6.82 -7.77
N THR A 114 -21.36 6.01 -8.12
CA THR A 114 -21.43 4.55 -8.17
C THR A 114 -20.85 3.94 -6.91
N VAL A 115 -21.05 2.64 -6.69
CA VAL A 115 -20.57 1.92 -5.48
C VAL A 115 -19.06 2.04 -5.30
N ASP A 116 -18.30 2.04 -6.38
CA ASP A 116 -16.84 2.17 -6.39
C ASP A 116 -16.32 3.58 -6.06
N MET A 117 -17.22 4.56 -5.95
CA MET A 117 -16.90 5.92 -5.52
C MET A 117 -17.19 6.16 -4.04
N LYS A 118 -17.62 5.15 -3.28
CA LYS A 118 -17.91 5.26 -1.85
C LYS A 118 -16.94 4.43 -1.02
N PRO A 119 -16.55 4.92 0.19
CA PRO A 119 -15.69 4.17 1.10
C PRO A 119 -16.48 3.05 1.83
N GLU A 120 -17.23 2.29 1.05
CA GLU A 120 -18.09 1.19 1.49
C GLU A 120 -17.69 -0.04 0.69
N GLY A 121 -16.83 -0.89 1.25
CA GLY A 121 -16.34 -2.09 0.61
C GLY A 121 -17.45 -3.12 0.39
N LYS A 122 -17.47 -3.72 -0.79
CA LYS A 122 -18.38 -4.81 -1.13
C LYS A 122 -17.62 -5.93 -1.83
N ILE A 123 -17.79 -7.17 -1.36
CA ILE A 123 -17.25 -8.36 -2.01
C ILE A 123 -18.34 -9.00 -2.88
N VAL A 124 -18.03 -9.23 -4.17
CA VAL A 124 -18.88 -9.97 -5.10
C VAL A 124 -18.01 -11.02 -5.80
N GLY A 125 -18.12 -12.28 -5.40
CA GLY A 125 -17.23 -13.32 -5.87
C GLY A 125 -15.76 -13.02 -5.52
N ASP A 126 -14.93 -12.90 -6.54
CA ASP A 126 -13.51 -12.59 -6.38
C ASP A 126 -13.18 -11.09 -6.50
N TRP A 127 -14.19 -10.24 -6.58
CA TRP A 127 -14.03 -8.81 -6.75
C TRP A 127 -14.31 -8.06 -5.44
N VAL A 128 -13.50 -7.04 -5.18
CA VAL A 128 -13.73 -6.05 -4.12
C VAL A 128 -14.05 -4.71 -4.77
N TYR A 129 -15.22 -4.18 -4.48
CA TYR A 129 -15.69 -2.87 -4.95
C TYR A 129 -15.65 -1.86 -3.80
N GLY A 130 -15.45 -0.60 -4.13
CA GLY A 130 -15.47 0.53 -3.22
C GLY A 130 -14.37 1.53 -3.52
N LEU A 131 -14.43 2.70 -2.91
CA LEU A 131 -13.47 3.77 -3.14
C LEU A 131 -12.05 3.34 -2.74
N GLY A 132 -11.14 3.47 -3.69
CA GLY A 132 -9.75 3.09 -3.50
C GLY A 132 -9.46 1.59 -3.66
N SER A 133 -10.47 0.73 -3.89
CA SER A 133 -10.27 -0.72 -4.01
C SER A 133 -9.33 -1.10 -5.17
N SER A 134 -9.25 -0.31 -6.22
CA SER A 134 -8.27 -0.47 -7.30
C SER A 134 -7.04 0.42 -7.09
N ASN A 135 -7.26 1.70 -6.78
CA ASN A 135 -6.23 2.71 -6.62
C ASN A 135 -6.50 3.55 -5.36
N PRO A 136 -5.65 3.47 -4.32
CA PRO A 136 -4.40 2.71 -4.23
C PRO A 136 -4.43 1.46 -3.33
N LYS A 137 -5.56 1.16 -2.67
CA LYS A 137 -5.64 0.17 -1.57
C LYS A 137 -5.31 -1.26 -2.02
N ALA A 138 -5.57 -1.60 -3.30
CA ALA A 138 -5.11 -2.88 -3.86
C ALA A 138 -3.57 -3.00 -3.84
N MET A 139 -2.86 -1.90 -4.10
CA MET A 139 -1.40 -1.90 -4.10
C MET A 139 -0.83 -2.05 -2.69
N VAL A 140 -1.41 -1.34 -1.72
CA VAL A 140 -1.09 -1.49 -0.29
C VAL A 140 -1.28 -2.94 0.14
N SER A 141 -2.42 -3.55 -0.19
CA SER A 141 -2.74 -4.93 0.16
C SER A 141 -1.81 -5.94 -0.52
N ALA A 142 -1.49 -5.72 -1.80
CA ALA A 142 -0.59 -6.61 -2.55
C ALA A 142 0.84 -6.57 -2.02
N LEU A 143 1.39 -5.39 -1.74
CA LEU A 143 2.73 -5.25 -1.16
C LEU A 143 2.81 -5.88 0.23
N THR A 144 1.79 -5.67 1.06
CA THR A 144 1.71 -6.27 2.39
C THR A 144 1.66 -7.79 2.31
N GLU A 145 0.87 -8.34 1.39
CA GLU A 145 0.77 -9.79 1.17
C GLU A 145 2.09 -10.39 0.67
N VAL A 146 2.80 -9.70 -0.23
CA VAL A 146 4.11 -10.15 -0.72
C VAL A 146 5.12 -10.24 0.41
N VAL A 147 5.20 -9.21 1.27
CA VAL A 147 6.14 -9.23 2.42
C VAL A 147 5.76 -10.33 3.41
N ASN A 148 4.47 -10.54 3.66
CA ASN A 148 4.02 -11.63 4.51
C ASN A 148 4.38 -13.01 3.93
N ALA A 149 4.22 -13.19 2.62
CA ALA A 149 4.61 -14.44 1.95
C ALA A 149 6.12 -14.71 2.01
N VAL A 150 6.95 -13.68 1.83
CA VAL A 150 8.41 -13.77 1.95
C VAL A 150 8.81 -14.16 3.38
N LYS A 151 8.19 -13.53 4.39
CA LYS A 151 8.39 -13.85 5.81
C LYS A 151 7.97 -15.29 6.13
N ASP A 152 6.75 -15.69 5.73
CA ASP A 152 6.20 -17.02 6.00
C ASP A 152 6.96 -18.14 5.27
N ALA A 153 7.63 -17.81 4.17
CA ALA A 153 8.51 -18.72 3.43
C ALA A 153 9.90 -18.84 4.06
N ASN A 154 10.22 -18.02 5.07
CA ASN A 154 11.55 -17.93 5.69
C ASN A 154 12.65 -17.76 4.63
N ILE A 155 12.45 -16.81 3.69
CA ILE A 155 13.46 -16.52 2.67
C ILE A 155 14.67 -15.87 3.35
N PRO A 156 15.91 -16.37 3.11
CA PRO A 156 17.11 -15.80 3.72
C PRO A 156 17.44 -14.45 3.07
N LEU A 157 16.91 -13.38 3.64
CA LEU A 157 17.20 -12.02 3.20
C LEU A 157 18.58 -11.59 3.73
N VAL A 158 19.37 -10.94 2.89
CA VAL A 158 20.63 -10.28 3.29
C VAL A 158 20.37 -8.80 3.53
N GLY A 159 19.69 -8.11 2.64
CA GLY A 159 19.20 -6.74 2.84
C GLY A 159 17.79 -6.70 3.42
N ASP A 160 17.39 -5.52 3.86
CA ASP A 160 16.09 -5.29 4.48
C ASP A 160 15.01 -5.02 3.42
N ILE A 161 13.78 -5.46 3.69
CA ILE A 161 12.59 -5.04 2.94
C ILE A 161 11.81 -4.08 3.81
N ASN A 162 11.64 -2.86 3.33
CA ASN A 162 10.86 -1.81 3.96
C ASN A 162 9.48 -1.73 3.32
N LEU A 163 8.42 -1.60 4.11
CA LEU A 163 7.09 -1.19 3.66
C LEU A 163 6.88 0.28 3.99
N GLY A 164 6.52 1.07 3.00
CA GLY A 164 6.16 2.47 3.17
C GLY A 164 4.80 2.76 2.55
N PHE A 165 3.83 3.19 3.37
CA PHE A 165 2.54 3.65 2.89
C PHE A 165 2.36 5.10 3.31
N ALA A 166 2.19 5.98 2.33
CA ALA A 166 2.21 7.40 2.58
C ALA A 166 0.97 8.13 2.08
N ASP A 167 0.63 9.19 2.79
CA ASP A 167 -0.36 10.19 2.41
C ASP A 167 0.19 11.15 1.33
N GLY A 168 -0.69 11.92 0.71
CA GLY A 168 -0.35 12.97 -0.23
C GLY A 168 0.08 12.49 -1.61
N GLY A 169 -0.18 11.22 -1.93
CA GLY A 169 0.10 10.64 -3.25
C GLY A 169 -0.89 11.04 -4.34
N MET A 170 -2.06 11.53 -3.94
CA MET A 170 -3.13 11.95 -4.83
C MET A 170 -3.38 13.46 -4.75
N PRO A 171 -3.89 14.10 -5.81
CA PRO A 171 -4.32 15.49 -5.73
C PRO A 171 -5.52 15.60 -4.78
N VAL A 172 -5.64 16.75 -4.13
CA VAL A 172 -6.78 17.05 -3.26
C VAL A 172 -7.75 18.01 -3.96
N ASN A 173 -9.04 17.78 -3.75
CA ASN A 173 -10.09 18.62 -4.27
C ASN A 173 -10.64 19.61 -3.21
N ILE A 174 -10.20 19.48 -1.96
CA ILE A 174 -10.64 20.32 -0.85
C ILE A 174 -9.50 21.24 -0.44
N SER A 175 -9.72 22.56 -0.56
CA SER A 175 -8.70 23.59 -0.32
C SER A 175 -8.24 23.72 1.15
N ALA A 176 -8.91 23.06 2.08
CA ALA A 176 -8.60 23.11 3.51
C ALA A 176 -7.66 21.99 3.98
N ARG A 177 -7.22 21.10 3.08
CA ARG A 177 -6.32 19.99 3.45
C ARG A 177 -4.88 20.29 3.09
N ASP A 178 -4.02 20.11 4.07
CA ASP A 178 -2.58 20.16 3.90
C ASP A 178 -2.04 18.86 3.26
N ASN A 179 -0.80 18.94 2.75
CA ASN A 179 -0.04 17.80 2.25
C ASN A 179 -0.63 17.10 1.01
N ALA A 180 -1.37 17.83 0.21
CA ALA A 180 -2.07 17.28 -0.93
C ALA A 180 -1.21 17.24 -2.20
N GLY A 181 -1.13 16.08 -2.83
CA GLY A 181 -0.73 15.89 -4.24
C GLY A 181 0.75 15.89 -4.50
N MET A 182 1.63 16.43 -3.79
CA MET A 182 3.06 16.57 -4.12
C MET A 182 3.95 15.49 -3.51
N SER A 183 3.36 14.36 -3.12
CA SER A 183 4.08 13.26 -2.47
C SER A 183 4.80 13.65 -1.16
N HIS A 184 4.26 14.61 -0.44
CA HIS A 184 4.80 15.07 0.85
C HIS A 184 4.96 13.94 1.87
N GLY A 185 4.07 12.94 1.84
CA GLY A 185 4.19 11.76 2.69
C GLY A 185 5.46 10.96 2.42
N VAL A 186 5.85 10.80 1.14
CA VAL A 186 7.10 10.12 0.79
C VAL A 186 8.30 10.91 1.27
N GLU A 187 8.31 12.22 1.02
CA GLU A 187 9.36 13.11 1.54
C GLU A 187 9.49 12.98 3.06
N HIS A 188 8.35 12.98 3.76
CA HIS A 188 8.34 12.81 5.21
C HIS A 188 8.91 11.45 5.65
N LEU A 189 8.60 10.35 4.97
CA LEU A 189 9.17 9.04 5.25
C LEU A 189 10.69 9.01 5.03
N LEU A 190 11.17 9.57 3.91
CA LEU A 190 12.61 9.66 3.61
C LEU A 190 13.35 10.46 4.68
N ASN A 191 12.80 11.61 5.10
CA ASN A 191 13.36 12.46 6.15
C ASN A 191 13.34 11.79 7.54
N ARG A 192 12.56 10.75 7.74
CA ARG A 192 12.49 9.94 8.97
C ARG A 192 13.34 8.68 8.93
N GLY A 193 14.18 8.54 7.91
CA GLY A 193 15.17 7.48 7.81
C GLY A 193 14.81 6.32 6.89
N MET A 194 13.66 6.35 6.20
CA MET A 194 13.33 5.36 5.18
C MET A 194 14.10 5.69 3.88
N ALA A 195 15.41 5.47 3.89
CA ALA A 195 16.33 5.76 2.80
C ALA A 195 16.92 4.45 2.22
N PRO A 196 16.15 3.68 1.44
CA PRO A 196 16.59 2.40 0.87
C PRO A 196 17.55 2.60 -0.31
N ASP A 197 18.29 1.53 -0.66
CA ASP A 197 19.12 1.51 -1.86
C ASP A 197 18.28 1.40 -3.14
N TYR A 198 17.14 0.70 -3.08
CA TYR A 198 16.20 0.52 -4.19
C TYR A 198 14.77 0.73 -3.76
N CYS A 199 13.92 1.11 -4.71
CA CYS A 199 12.49 1.30 -4.48
C CYS A 199 11.64 0.69 -5.60
N ILE A 200 10.57 0.00 -5.21
CA ILE A 200 9.48 -0.40 -6.11
C ILE A 200 8.26 0.42 -5.70
N ILE A 201 7.78 1.26 -6.61
CA ILE A 201 6.56 2.05 -6.42
C ILE A 201 5.42 1.32 -7.11
N MET A 202 4.39 0.93 -6.36
CA MET A 202 3.16 0.39 -6.93
C MET A 202 2.08 1.47 -6.96
N LYS A 203 1.73 1.86 -8.18
CA LYS A 203 0.60 2.75 -8.47
C LYS A 203 -0.11 2.23 -9.72
N PRO A 204 -1.44 2.04 -9.69
CA PRO A 204 -2.14 1.59 -10.89
C PRO A 204 -1.99 2.63 -11.98
N TRP A 205 -1.74 2.17 -13.18
CA TRP A 205 -1.71 2.99 -14.38
C TRP A 205 -2.93 2.61 -15.22
N ASN A 206 -3.88 3.53 -15.35
CA ASN A 206 -4.99 3.32 -16.25
C ASN A 206 -4.53 3.59 -17.69
N TRP A 207 -4.36 2.52 -18.47
CA TRP A 207 -4.35 2.64 -19.92
C TRP A 207 -5.81 2.75 -20.35
N VAL A 208 -6.20 3.93 -20.76
CA VAL A 208 -7.46 4.16 -21.44
C VAL A 208 -7.22 4.04 -22.94
#